data_59f2dfeccbc6ee256fe8368271de99a1
#
_entry.id   59f2dfeccbc6ee256fe8368271de99a1
#
_cell.length_a   1.000
_cell.length_b   1.000
_cell.length_c   1.000
_cell.angle_alpha   90.00
_cell.angle_beta   90.00
_cell.angle_gamma   90.00
#
_symmetry.space_group_name_H-M   'P 1'
#
loop_
_entity.id
_entity.type
_entity.pdbx_description
1 polymer ?
#
loop_
_entity_poly.entity_id
_entity_poly.type
_entity_poly.pdbx_seq_one_letter_code
_entity_poly.pdbx_strand_id
1 'polypeptide(L)'
;MLRERLKAAAAALGDFQTRVKVGALSLLVLTALLNNLSNFAAVVRHPPQPNMEDEVARHERRLEELRGILPRRGVVGYVTDATDPNEETKRYYMTQYALAPLVVVRGAGYGLVVGDFKSPSPEVGGLAVRRDFGGGLLLLGGEGR
;
A
#
# COMPACT_ATOMS: atom_id res chain seq x y z
N MET A 1 -53.11 -44.61 15.00
CA MET A 1 -52.63 -44.54 13.58
C MET A 1 -52.32 -43.13 13.10
N LEU A 2 -53.15 -42.11 13.32
CA LEU A 2 -52.88 -40.73 12.81
C LEU A 2 -51.62 -40.09 13.41
N ARG A 3 -51.40 -40.25 14.73
CA ARG A 3 -50.20 -39.70 15.41
C ARG A 3 -48.86 -40.25 14.92
N GLU A 4 -48.78 -41.52 14.54
CA GLU A 4 -47.57 -42.15 14.03
C GLU A 4 -47.25 -41.65 12.60
N ARG A 5 -48.26 -41.44 11.77
CA ARG A 5 -48.07 -40.83 10.45
C ARG A 5 -47.60 -39.38 10.51
N LEU A 6 -48.09 -38.61 11.48
CA LEU A 6 -47.63 -37.23 11.70
C LEU A 6 -46.15 -37.17 12.17
N LYS A 7 -45.76 -38.05 13.09
CA LYS A 7 -44.34 -38.14 13.53
C LYS A 7 -43.43 -38.55 12.40
N ALA A 8 -43.79 -39.51 11.59
CA ALA A 8 -43.02 -39.95 10.43
C ALA A 8 -42.84 -38.81 9.38
N ALA A 9 -43.94 -38.07 9.14
CA ALA A 9 -43.88 -36.92 8.22
C ALA A 9 -42.98 -35.78 8.76
N ALA A 10 -43.05 -35.48 10.08
CA ALA A 10 -42.19 -34.47 10.70
C ALA A 10 -40.69 -34.89 10.68
N ALA A 11 -40.40 -36.16 10.92
CA ALA A 11 -39.06 -36.70 10.85
C ALA A 11 -38.49 -36.62 9.40
N ALA A 12 -39.30 -36.98 8.40
CA ALA A 12 -38.92 -36.87 7.00
C ALA A 12 -38.63 -35.42 6.57
N LEU A 13 -39.45 -34.46 7.04
CA LEU A 13 -39.27 -33.03 6.78
C LEU A 13 -37.96 -32.52 7.42
N GLY A 14 -37.65 -32.94 8.65
CA GLY A 14 -36.38 -32.59 9.33
C GLY A 14 -35.16 -33.11 8.61
N ASP A 15 -35.22 -34.37 8.14
CA ASP A 15 -34.09 -34.97 7.36
C ASP A 15 -33.92 -34.27 5.99
N PHE A 16 -35.02 -33.94 5.33
CA PHE A 16 -34.93 -33.17 4.07
C PHE A 16 -34.31 -31.77 4.28
N GLN A 17 -34.75 -31.02 5.31
CA GLN A 17 -34.15 -29.71 5.62
C GLN A 17 -32.65 -29.81 5.94
N THR A 18 -32.25 -30.84 6.68
CA THR A 18 -30.86 -31.07 7.01
C THR A 18 -30.04 -31.37 5.76
N ARG A 19 -30.50 -32.21 4.87
CA ARG A 19 -29.84 -32.51 3.59
C ARG A 19 -29.71 -31.29 2.70
N VAL A 20 -30.73 -30.43 2.62
CA VAL A 20 -30.67 -29.17 1.86
C VAL A 20 -29.64 -28.23 2.45
N LYS A 21 -29.60 -28.06 3.79
CA LYS A 21 -28.60 -27.20 4.45
C LYS A 21 -27.19 -27.71 4.23
N VAL A 22 -26.95 -29.00 4.37
CA VAL A 22 -25.62 -29.60 4.14
C VAL A 22 -25.21 -29.44 2.67
N GLY A 23 -26.13 -29.68 1.73
CA GLY A 23 -25.87 -29.50 0.30
C GLY A 23 -25.55 -28.04 -0.05
N ALA A 24 -26.29 -27.08 0.49
CA ALA A 24 -26.01 -25.66 0.28
C ALA A 24 -24.66 -25.23 0.86
N LEU A 25 -24.34 -25.70 2.08
CA LEU A 25 -23.04 -25.41 2.69
C LEU A 25 -21.88 -26.02 1.90
N SER A 26 -22.03 -27.27 1.44
CA SER A 26 -21.03 -27.94 0.61
C SER A 26 -20.79 -27.21 -0.71
N LEU A 27 -21.86 -26.70 -1.33
CA LEU A 27 -21.78 -25.92 -2.55
C LEU A 27 -21.03 -24.60 -2.33
N LEU A 28 -21.32 -23.90 -1.23
CA LEU A 28 -20.62 -22.66 -0.87
C LEU A 28 -19.13 -22.90 -0.63
N VAL A 29 -18.78 -23.92 0.12
CA VAL A 29 -17.38 -24.30 0.38
C VAL A 29 -16.67 -24.66 -0.93
N LEU A 30 -17.30 -25.44 -1.77
CA LEU A 30 -16.71 -25.82 -3.07
C LEU A 30 -16.49 -24.61 -3.98
N THR A 31 -17.47 -23.70 -4.03
CA THR A 31 -17.34 -22.45 -4.81
C THR A 31 -16.22 -21.57 -4.29
N ALA A 32 -16.10 -21.42 -2.96
CA ALA A 32 -15.02 -20.68 -2.34
C ALA A 32 -13.63 -21.30 -2.65
N LEU A 33 -13.52 -22.62 -2.58
CA LEU A 33 -12.28 -23.35 -2.91
C LEU A 33 -11.90 -23.18 -4.38
N LEU A 34 -12.85 -23.32 -5.30
CA LEU A 34 -12.61 -23.14 -6.73
C LEU A 34 -12.18 -21.71 -7.05
N ASN A 35 -12.82 -20.70 -6.43
CA ASN A 35 -12.43 -19.31 -6.62
C ASN A 35 -11.02 -19.03 -6.09
N ASN A 36 -10.68 -19.53 -4.90
CA ASN A 36 -9.34 -19.39 -4.34
C ASN A 36 -8.28 -20.10 -5.20
N LEU A 37 -8.58 -21.30 -5.68
CA LEU A 37 -7.68 -22.05 -6.57
C LEU A 37 -7.48 -21.33 -7.90
N SER A 38 -8.53 -20.76 -8.46
CA SER A 38 -8.46 -19.95 -9.68
C SER A 38 -7.58 -18.71 -9.49
N ASN A 39 -7.77 -17.98 -8.40
CA ASN A 39 -6.94 -16.82 -8.06
C ASN A 39 -5.47 -17.22 -7.84
N PHE A 40 -5.23 -18.32 -7.13
CA PHE A 40 -3.88 -18.84 -6.94
C PHE A 40 -3.23 -19.23 -8.28
N ALA A 41 -3.97 -19.93 -9.14
CA ALA A 41 -3.47 -20.29 -10.46
C ALA A 41 -3.20 -19.06 -11.35
N ALA A 42 -3.99 -18.00 -11.22
CA ALA A 42 -3.75 -16.74 -11.91
C ALA A 42 -2.44 -16.07 -11.44
N VAL A 43 -2.20 -16.02 -10.13
CA VAL A 43 -0.95 -15.48 -9.56
C VAL A 43 0.27 -16.30 -9.98
N VAL A 44 0.16 -17.63 -10.00
CA VAL A 44 1.26 -18.51 -10.43
C VAL A 44 1.55 -18.37 -11.92
N ARG A 45 0.50 -18.24 -12.77
CA ARG A 45 0.67 -18.06 -14.22
C ARG A 45 1.12 -16.67 -14.63
N HIS A 46 0.74 -15.66 -13.84
CA HIS A 46 1.12 -14.28 -14.02
C HIS A 46 1.78 -13.79 -12.73
N PRO A 47 3.02 -14.22 -12.46
CA PRO A 47 3.74 -13.70 -11.29
C PRO A 47 3.76 -12.18 -11.37
N PRO A 48 3.58 -11.48 -10.24
CA PRO A 48 3.69 -10.04 -10.20
C PRO A 48 4.97 -9.63 -10.93
N GLN A 49 4.83 -8.74 -11.89
CA GLN A 49 5.97 -8.34 -12.71
C GLN A 49 7.04 -7.79 -11.78
N PRO A 50 8.31 -8.19 -11.92
CA PRO A 50 9.41 -7.72 -11.07
C PRO A 50 9.56 -6.19 -11.03
N ASN A 51 8.89 -5.48 -11.93
CA ASN A 51 8.90 -4.03 -12.02
C ASN A 51 8.21 -3.29 -10.88
N MET A 52 7.25 -3.90 -10.14
CA MET A 52 6.61 -3.20 -9.02
C MET A 52 7.40 -3.32 -7.72
N GLU A 53 7.96 -4.49 -7.41
CA GLU A 53 8.91 -4.64 -6.29
C GLU A 53 10.18 -3.80 -6.54
N ASP A 54 10.58 -3.68 -7.79
CA ASP A 54 11.77 -2.91 -8.19
C ASP A 54 11.56 -1.39 -8.02
N GLU A 55 10.34 -0.88 -8.12
CA GLU A 55 10.08 0.57 -7.97
C GLU A 55 10.20 1.02 -6.50
N VAL A 56 9.61 0.29 -5.56
CA VAL A 56 9.74 0.57 -4.12
C VAL A 56 11.18 0.41 -3.67
N ALA A 57 11.82 -0.69 -4.01
CA ALA A 57 13.21 -0.95 -3.66
C ALA A 57 14.17 0.08 -4.29
N ARG A 58 13.88 0.56 -5.49
CA ARG A 58 14.64 1.62 -6.15
C ARG A 58 14.47 2.95 -5.42
N HIS A 59 13.25 3.27 -5.01
CA HIS A 59 12.97 4.48 -4.24
C HIS A 59 13.63 4.45 -2.87
N GLU A 60 13.58 3.32 -2.16
CA GLU A 60 14.28 3.12 -0.88
C GLU A 60 15.80 3.31 -1.04
N ARG A 61 16.43 2.66 -2.02
CA ARG A 61 17.87 2.81 -2.30
C ARG A 61 18.25 4.27 -2.61
N ARG A 62 17.39 4.98 -3.33
CA ARG A 62 17.58 6.40 -3.63
C ARG A 62 17.58 7.28 -2.38
N LEU A 63 16.79 6.91 -1.37
CA LEU A 63 16.66 7.63 -0.11
C LEU A 63 17.66 7.17 0.98
N GLU A 64 18.44 6.13 0.75
CA GLU A 64 19.33 5.53 1.74
C GLU A 64 20.42 6.51 2.23
N GLU A 65 21.07 7.23 1.33
CA GLU A 65 22.03 8.26 1.70
C GLU A 65 21.40 9.41 2.48
N LEU A 66 20.23 9.86 2.05
CA LEU A 66 19.46 10.90 2.71
C LEU A 66 19.07 10.47 4.12
N ARG A 67 18.60 9.24 4.29
CA ARG A 67 18.25 8.64 5.59
C ARG A 67 19.44 8.61 6.56
N GLY A 68 20.65 8.41 6.07
CA GLY A 68 21.88 8.42 6.87
C GLY A 68 22.23 9.79 7.48
N ILE A 69 21.71 10.88 6.90
CA ILE A 69 22.01 12.26 7.33
C ILE A 69 20.88 12.84 8.15
N LEU A 70 19.65 12.40 7.92
CA LEU A 70 18.49 12.89 8.66
C LEU A 70 18.50 12.43 10.12
N PRO A 71 17.90 13.21 11.03
CA PRO A 71 17.74 12.80 12.42
C PRO A 71 16.91 11.51 12.49
N ARG A 72 17.19 10.67 13.46
CA ARG A 72 16.48 9.38 13.61
C ARG A 72 14.99 9.53 13.95
N ARG A 73 14.56 10.69 14.45
CA ARG A 73 13.18 11.01 14.82
C ARG A 73 12.93 12.50 14.58
N GLY A 74 11.69 12.85 14.37
CA GLY A 74 11.27 14.22 14.16
C GLY A 74 10.32 14.36 12.98
N VAL A 75 10.18 15.60 12.53
CA VAL A 75 9.31 15.95 11.41
C VAL A 75 10.17 16.60 10.33
N VAL A 76 9.97 16.19 9.07
CA VAL A 76 10.59 16.78 7.89
C VAL A 76 9.51 17.18 6.89
N GLY A 77 9.73 18.28 6.18
CA GLY A 77 8.89 18.69 5.08
C GLY A 77 9.10 17.82 3.85
N TYR A 78 8.15 17.83 2.94
CA TYR A 78 8.22 17.16 1.64
C TYR A 78 7.67 18.05 0.54
N VAL A 79 8.43 18.23 -0.51
CA VAL A 79 8.05 18.96 -1.70
C VAL A 79 8.42 18.17 -2.96
N THR A 80 7.61 18.32 -3.99
CA THR A 80 7.81 17.65 -5.28
C THR A 80 7.30 18.53 -6.43
N ASP A 81 7.77 18.28 -7.62
CA ASP A 81 7.29 18.89 -8.86
C ASP A 81 6.24 18.02 -9.58
N ALA A 82 5.75 16.97 -8.95
CA ALA A 82 4.72 16.13 -9.53
C ALA A 82 3.41 16.92 -9.70
N THR A 83 2.94 17.04 -10.93
CA THR A 83 1.68 17.73 -11.26
C THR A 83 0.47 16.80 -11.24
N ASP A 84 0.68 15.48 -11.39
CA ASP A 84 -0.37 14.47 -11.25
C ASP A 84 -0.58 14.15 -9.77
N PRO A 85 -1.79 14.34 -9.23
CA PRO A 85 -2.10 14.06 -7.82
C PRO A 85 -1.85 12.61 -7.40
N ASN A 86 -2.02 11.64 -8.31
CA ASN A 86 -1.77 10.22 -8.02
C ASN A 86 -0.27 9.96 -7.88
N GLU A 87 0.52 10.52 -8.78
CA GLU A 87 1.98 10.40 -8.76
C GLU A 87 2.58 11.10 -7.52
N GLU A 88 2.10 12.32 -7.21
CA GLU A 88 2.46 13.04 -5.98
C GLU A 88 2.19 12.21 -4.73
N THR A 89 0.96 11.68 -4.63
CA THR A 89 0.53 10.87 -3.49
C THR A 89 1.35 9.59 -3.36
N LYS A 90 1.62 8.91 -4.47
CA LYS A 90 2.45 7.71 -4.51
C LYS A 90 3.86 7.99 -3.98
N ARG A 91 4.53 9.01 -4.52
CA ARG A 91 5.90 9.40 -4.11
C ARG A 91 5.95 9.84 -2.65
N TYR A 92 4.96 10.60 -2.20
CA TYR A 92 4.85 11.01 -0.80
C TYR A 92 4.80 9.80 0.14
N TYR A 93 3.93 8.82 -0.12
CA TYR A 93 3.83 7.63 0.73
C TYR A 93 5.06 6.73 0.65
N MET A 94 5.69 6.59 -0.51
CA MET A 94 6.94 5.86 -0.64
C MET A 94 8.07 6.52 0.15
N THR A 95 8.14 7.85 0.13
CA THR A 95 9.11 8.62 0.92
C THR A 95 8.84 8.50 2.42
N GLN A 96 7.57 8.58 2.84
CA GLN A 96 7.18 8.37 4.23
C GLN A 96 7.57 6.98 4.73
N TYR A 97 7.33 5.96 3.93
CA TYR A 97 7.71 4.58 4.25
C TYR A 97 9.22 4.43 4.36
N ALA A 98 9.97 4.91 3.39
CA ALA A 98 11.42 4.78 3.35
C ALA A 98 12.14 5.55 4.47
N LEU A 99 11.59 6.69 4.91
CA LEU A 99 12.16 7.52 5.97
C LEU A 99 11.66 7.19 7.38
N ALA A 100 10.76 6.22 7.54
CA ALA A 100 10.30 5.83 8.87
C ALA A 100 11.50 5.51 9.80
N PRO A 101 11.47 5.94 11.07
CA PRO A 101 10.38 6.49 11.86
C PRO A 101 10.23 8.03 11.83
N LEU A 102 10.86 8.75 10.89
CA LEU A 102 10.60 10.17 10.69
C LEU A 102 9.16 10.40 10.22
N VAL A 103 8.56 11.47 10.63
CA VAL A 103 7.26 11.91 10.13
C VAL A 103 7.49 12.86 8.96
N VAL A 104 7.08 12.44 7.78
CA VAL A 104 7.14 13.26 6.56
C VAL A 104 5.81 14.02 6.44
N VAL A 105 5.86 15.34 6.25
CA VAL A 105 4.68 16.19 6.11
C VAL A 105 4.80 17.02 4.85
N ARG A 106 3.73 17.10 4.06
CA ARG A 106 3.71 17.94 2.86
C ARG A 106 3.94 19.41 3.20
N GLY A 107 4.82 20.05 2.46
CA GLY A 107 5.09 21.49 2.54
C GLY A 107 6.53 21.85 2.91
N ALA A 108 6.85 23.11 2.69
CA ALA A 108 8.19 23.70 2.82
C ALA A 108 8.47 24.35 4.19
N GLY A 109 7.48 24.41 5.08
CA GLY A 109 7.55 25.17 6.37
C GLY A 109 8.31 24.50 7.50
N TYR A 110 9.24 23.58 7.19
CA TYR A 110 10.00 22.80 8.17
C TYR A 110 11.49 23.12 8.08
N GLY A 111 12.21 22.98 9.17
CA GLY A 111 13.66 23.26 9.22
C GLY A 111 14.50 22.38 8.30
N LEU A 112 14.02 21.16 8.02
CA LEU A 112 14.53 20.26 6.98
C LEU A 112 13.40 19.87 6.07
N VAL A 113 13.65 19.89 4.77
CA VAL A 113 12.67 19.56 3.72
C VAL A 113 13.32 18.62 2.71
N VAL A 114 12.64 17.54 2.42
CA VAL A 114 13.01 16.58 1.37
C VAL A 114 12.36 17.03 0.07
N GLY A 115 13.16 17.32 -0.93
CA GLY A 115 12.71 17.59 -2.29
C GLY A 115 12.86 16.35 -3.16
N ASP A 116 11.77 15.89 -3.76
CA ASP A 116 11.77 14.76 -4.71
C ASP A 116 11.23 15.24 -6.06
N PHE A 117 12.14 15.65 -6.92
CA PHE A 117 11.84 16.28 -8.19
C PHE A 117 12.15 15.35 -9.37
N LYS A 118 11.41 15.52 -10.47
CA LYS A 118 11.75 14.92 -11.77
C LYS A 118 12.80 15.76 -12.50
N SER A 119 12.74 17.08 -12.30
CA SER A 119 13.68 18.02 -12.89
C SER A 119 15.03 17.96 -12.19
N PRO A 120 16.15 17.95 -12.92
CA PRO A 120 17.49 18.01 -12.33
C PRO A 120 17.83 19.39 -11.72
N SER A 121 17.07 20.41 -12.05
CA SER A 121 17.25 21.77 -11.53
C SER A 121 15.87 22.36 -11.15
N PRO A 122 15.27 21.89 -10.05
CA PRO A 122 13.96 22.36 -9.66
C PRO A 122 14.02 23.78 -9.08
N GLU A 123 12.96 24.55 -9.30
CA GLU A 123 12.74 25.78 -8.55
C GLU A 123 12.29 25.44 -7.12
N VAL A 124 13.16 25.68 -6.16
CA VAL A 124 12.93 25.30 -4.75
C VAL A 124 12.27 26.40 -3.90
N GLY A 125 11.69 27.41 -4.55
CA GLY A 125 10.82 28.38 -3.87
C GLY A 125 11.45 29.12 -2.69
N GLY A 126 12.73 29.51 -2.78
CA GLY A 126 13.46 30.22 -1.71
C GLY A 126 14.06 29.33 -0.62
N LEU A 127 13.90 28.00 -0.72
CA LEU A 127 14.60 27.07 0.17
C LEU A 127 16.07 26.95 -0.20
N ALA A 128 16.96 26.94 0.78
CA ALA A 128 18.37 26.71 0.54
C ALA A 128 18.69 25.22 0.30
N VAL A 129 19.35 24.89 -0.79
CA VAL A 129 19.83 23.53 -1.01
C VAL A 129 20.98 23.25 -0.04
N ARG A 130 20.78 22.32 0.88
CA ARG A 130 21.80 21.85 1.82
C ARG A 130 22.65 20.74 1.22
N ARG A 131 22.03 19.84 0.49
CA ARG A 131 22.70 18.73 -0.19
C ARG A 131 21.91 18.26 -1.39
N ASP A 132 22.61 17.96 -2.47
CA ASP A 132 22.06 17.29 -3.65
C ASP A 132 22.58 15.85 -3.68
N PHE A 133 21.63 14.89 -3.83
CA PHE A 133 21.91 13.46 -3.93
C PHE A 133 21.85 12.96 -5.39
N GLY A 134 21.60 13.87 -6.32
CA GLY A 134 21.39 13.53 -7.71
C GLY A 134 19.97 13.06 -8.04
N GLY A 135 19.67 13.02 -9.33
CA GLY A 135 18.37 12.56 -9.82
C GLY A 135 17.16 13.35 -9.29
N GLY A 136 17.36 14.63 -8.89
CA GLY A 136 16.30 15.48 -8.35
C GLY A 136 15.96 15.24 -6.88
N LEU A 137 16.75 14.44 -6.15
CA LEU A 137 16.60 14.28 -4.70
C LEU A 137 17.46 15.30 -3.97
N LEU A 138 16.82 16.20 -3.24
CA LEU A 138 17.48 17.28 -2.54
C LEU A 138 17.13 17.27 -1.04
N LEU A 139 18.12 17.61 -0.21
CA LEU A 139 17.87 18.05 1.15
C LEU A 139 17.90 19.58 1.16
N LEU A 140 16.79 20.16 1.53
CA LEU A 140 16.58 21.59 1.57
C LEU A 140 16.54 22.07 3.02
N GLY A 141 17.05 23.27 3.24
CA GLY A 141 16.90 23.97 4.50
C GLY A 141 15.73 24.94 4.39
N GLY A 142 14.69 24.74 5.20
CA GLY A 142 13.70 25.78 5.42
C GLY A 142 14.27 26.84 6.36
N GLU A 143 13.83 28.10 6.20
CA GLU A 143 13.99 29.08 7.27
C GLU A 143 13.13 28.61 8.44
N GLY A 144 13.76 27.91 9.40
CA GLY A 144 13.07 27.48 10.61
C GLY A 144 12.59 28.69 11.40
N ARG A 145 11.27 28.82 11.53
CA ARG A 145 10.65 29.60 12.58
C ARG A 145 10.73 28.87 13.90
#